data_0522a8a48a19df8d5bd6dd79c429803e
#
_entry.id   0522a8a48a19df8d5bd6dd79c429803e
#
_cell.length_a   1.000
_cell.length_b   1.000
_cell.length_c   1.000
_cell.angle_alpha   90.00
_cell.angle_beta   90.00
_cell.angle_gamma   90.00
#
_symmetry.space_group_name_H-M   'P 1'
#
loop_
_entity.id
_entity.type
_entity.pdbx_description
1 polymer ?
#
loop_
_entity_poly.entity_id
_entity_poly.type
_entity_poly.pdbx_seq_one_letter_code
_entity_poly.pdbx_strand_id
1 'polypeptide(L)'
;MLELKDITAGYGGRDPVVRGAHLTLHPGASLGLLGPSGCGKSTLARVAALLHRPDRGSVTLDGRTVTGFRHRAPRSLRTAVGVVFQQPRLSADPRLRLHDLVAEPLRATGRRTEVAPVVGELAERVGLGADLLTRRPHEVSDGQLQRACLARALVLRPRWLVCDEMTAMLDASTTAALVTVVEEYRAESGAGLLAVGHDPVLLARWCDRTAHWDEIVKD
;
A
#
# COMPACT_ATOMS: atom_id res chain seq x y z
N MET A 1 8.57 -1.54 -13.80
CA MET A 1 9.21 -0.44 -13.07
C MET A 1 8.15 0.58 -12.69
N LEU A 2 8.13 1.02 -11.43
CA LEU A 2 7.38 2.18 -10.94
C LEU A 2 8.35 3.35 -10.83
N GLU A 3 8.06 4.44 -11.53
CA GLU A 3 8.90 5.64 -11.54
C GLU A 3 8.07 6.87 -11.20
N LEU A 4 8.55 7.65 -10.25
CA LEU A 4 8.08 8.98 -9.89
C LEU A 4 9.14 9.98 -10.33
N LYS A 5 8.80 10.92 -11.20
CA LYS A 5 9.74 11.89 -11.76
C LYS A 5 9.27 13.31 -11.53
N ASP A 6 10.10 14.08 -10.82
CA ASP A 6 9.87 15.50 -10.52
C ASP A 6 8.52 15.78 -9.85
N ILE A 7 8.15 14.92 -8.90
CA ILE A 7 6.83 14.99 -8.25
C ILE A 7 6.76 16.19 -7.32
N THR A 8 5.82 17.08 -7.60
CA THR A 8 5.39 18.13 -6.68
C THR A 8 3.92 17.89 -6.35
N ALA A 9 3.58 17.83 -5.06
CA ALA A 9 2.23 17.48 -4.62
C ALA A 9 1.87 18.13 -3.28
N GLY A 10 0.62 18.55 -3.15
CA GLY A 10 0.06 19.15 -1.95
C GLY A 10 -1.45 18.99 -1.85
N TYR A 11 -2.08 19.72 -0.95
CA TYR A 11 -3.53 19.68 -0.70
C TYR A 11 -4.15 21.07 -0.70
N GLY A 12 -5.23 21.26 -1.47
CA GLY A 12 -6.08 22.43 -1.37
C GLY A 12 -5.46 23.75 -1.82
N GLY A 13 -4.52 23.73 -2.77
CA GLY A 13 -3.88 24.98 -3.29
C GLY A 13 -2.92 25.67 -2.30
N ARG A 14 -2.57 24.98 -1.21
CA ARG A 14 -1.54 25.42 -0.24
C ARG A 14 -0.15 25.07 -0.77
N ASP A 15 0.88 25.53 -0.09
CA ASP A 15 2.25 25.15 -0.38
C ASP A 15 2.39 23.62 -0.48
N PRO A 16 3.04 23.12 -1.54
CA PRO A 16 3.20 21.68 -1.73
C PRO A 16 4.07 21.08 -0.62
N VAL A 17 3.65 19.92 -0.11
CA VAL A 17 4.39 19.16 0.92
C VAL A 17 5.46 18.24 0.33
N VAL A 18 5.36 17.94 -0.96
CA VAL A 18 6.37 17.22 -1.75
C VAL A 18 6.86 18.16 -2.83
N ARG A 19 8.17 18.31 -2.99
CA ARG A 19 8.77 19.21 -3.98
C ARG A 19 9.84 18.46 -4.77
N GLY A 20 9.65 18.35 -6.10
CA GLY A 20 10.62 17.77 -7.03
C GLY A 20 11.09 16.36 -6.69
N ALA A 21 10.24 15.51 -6.11
CA ALA A 21 10.65 14.19 -5.66
C ALA A 21 10.88 13.22 -6.83
N HIS A 22 11.95 12.44 -6.72
CA HIS A 22 12.31 11.37 -7.65
C HIS A 22 12.40 10.03 -6.91
N LEU A 23 11.74 9.01 -7.43
CA LEU A 23 11.81 7.66 -6.88
C LEU A 23 11.67 6.64 -8.00
N THR A 24 12.53 5.63 -7.98
CA THR A 24 12.44 4.49 -8.90
C THR A 24 12.44 3.19 -8.10
N LEU A 25 11.45 2.35 -8.39
CA LEU A 25 11.31 1.01 -7.84
C LEU A 25 11.29 0.00 -8.98
N HIS A 26 12.17 -0.99 -8.90
CA HIS A 26 12.24 -2.08 -9.87
C HIS A 26 11.31 -3.24 -9.49
N PRO A 27 10.84 -4.04 -10.46
CA PRO A 27 10.12 -5.28 -10.16
C PRO A 27 10.94 -6.17 -9.23
N GLY A 28 10.29 -6.79 -8.24
CA GLY A 28 10.92 -7.65 -7.24
C GLY A 28 11.75 -6.94 -6.18
N ALA A 29 12.13 -5.67 -6.38
CA ALA A 29 12.90 -4.92 -5.40
C ALA A 29 12.02 -4.34 -4.28
N SER A 30 12.63 -4.10 -3.10
CA SER A 30 12.01 -3.36 -2.01
C SER A 30 12.80 -2.10 -1.65
N LEU A 31 12.07 -1.01 -1.47
CA LEU A 31 12.60 0.28 -1.08
C LEU A 31 11.91 0.76 0.20
N GLY A 32 12.70 0.96 1.25
CA GLY A 32 12.27 1.63 2.48
C GLY A 32 12.47 3.14 2.37
N LEU A 33 11.43 3.93 2.55
CA LEU A 33 11.50 5.39 2.55
C LEU A 33 11.43 5.92 3.98
N LEU A 34 12.54 6.49 4.43
CA LEU A 34 12.72 7.09 5.76
C LEU A 34 12.57 8.61 5.71
N GLY A 35 12.13 9.20 6.81
CA GLY A 35 12.10 10.64 6.99
C GLY A 35 11.24 11.07 8.18
N PRO A 36 11.33 12.34 8.63
CA PRO A 36 10.56 12.84 9.75
C PRO A 36 9.06 12.81 9.49
N SER A 37 8.26 12.83 10.57
CA SER A 37 6.81 12.92 10.46
C SER A 37 6.41 14.24 9.79
N GLY A 38 5.42 14.18 8.87
CA GLY A 38 4.91 15.36 8.20
C GLY A 38 5.71 15.86 6.99
N CYS A 39 6.89 15.26 6.67
CA CYS A 39 7.71 15.73 5.54
C CYS A 39 7.09 15.44 4.15
N GLY A 40 6.04 14.59 4.04
CA GLY A 40 5.36 14.33 2.77
C GLY A 40 5.40 12.87 2.30
N LYS A 41 5.99 11.93 3.05
CA LYS A 41 6.11 10.51 2.67
C LYS A 41 4.77 9.88 2.30
N SER A 42 3.75 10.04 3.14
CA SER A 42 2.42 9.50 2.88
C SER A 42 1.75 10.16 1.66
N THR A 43 2.06 11.41 1.36
CA THR A 43 1.60 12.08 0.14
C THR A 43 2.26 11.45 -1.09
N LEU A 44 3.58 11.23 -1.04
CA LEU A 44 4.31 10.57 -2.10
C LEU A 44 3.84 9.10 -2.29
N ALA A 45 3.61 8.37 -1.19
CA ALA A 45 3.02 7.03 -1.21
C ALA A 45 1.66 7.00 -1.90
N ARG A 46 0.79 7.97 -1.62
CA ARG A 46 -0.51 8.13 -2.30
C ARG A 46 -0.37 8.47 -3.78
N VAL A 47 0.64 9.24 -4.17
CA VAL A 47 0.94 9.51 -5.59
C VAL A 47 1.40 8.21 -6.27
N ALA A 48 2.33 7.46 -5.66
CA ALA A 48 2.79 6.15 -6.16
C ALA A 48 1.63 5.15 -6.31
N ALA A 49 0.68 5.19 -5.38
CA ALA A 49 -0.53 4.37 -5.38
C ALA A 49 -1.64 4.86 -6.32
N LEU A 50 -1.41 5.91 -7.10
CA LEU A 50 -2.38 6.55 -8.00
C LEU A 50 -3.61 7.13 -7.27
N LEU A 51 -3.55 7.34 -5.98
CA LEU A 51 -4.63 7.87 -5.14
C LEU A 51 -4.60 9.40 -5.02
N HIS A 52 -3.45 10.01 -5.29
CA HIS A 52 -3.28 11.46 -5.28
C HIS A 52 -2.64 11.92 -6.58
N ARG A 53 -3.27 12.90 -7.24
CA ARG A 53 -2.70 13.49 -8.46
C ARG A 53 -1.61 14.48 -8.05
N PRO A 54 -0.39 14.38 -8.57
CA PRO A 54 0.63 15.39 -8.34
C PRO A 54 0.25 16.69 -9.08
N ASP A 55 0.69 17.83 -8.54
CA ASP A 55 0.54 19.15 -9.16
C ASP A 55 1.50 19.29 -10.35
N ARG A 56 2.71 18.69 -10.23
CA ARG A 56 3.73 18.62 -11.29
C ARG A 56 4.40 17.24 -11.27
N GLY A 57 5.11 16.97 -12.37
CA GLY A 57 5.84 15.71 -12.54
C GLY A 57 4.99 14.62 -13.16
N SER A 58 5.55 13.43 -13.23
CA SER A 58 4.92 12.27 -13.87
C SER A 58 5.11 10.99 -13.07
N VAL A 59 4.12 10.12 -13.17
CA VAL A 59 4.16 8.75 -12.66
C VAL A 59 4.18 7.82 -13.86
N THR A 60 5.14 6.90 -13.90
CA THR A 60 5.21 5.84 -14.91
C THR A 60 5.10 4.49 -14.21
N LEU A 61 4.20 3.65 -14.70
CA LEU A 61 3.98 2.31 -14.19
C LEU A 61 4.12 1.30 -15.35
N ASP A 62 5.10 0.42 -15.24
CA ASP A 62 5.41 -0.60 -16.27
C ASP A 62 5.55 -0.02 -17.69
N GLY A 63 6.29 1.09 -17.80
CA GLY A 63 6.54 1.78 -19.06
C GLY A 63 5.38 2.64 -19.57
N ARG A 64 4.26 2.72 -18.82
CA ARG A 64 3.10 3.53 -19.19
C ARG A 64 2.99 4.76 -18.31
N THR A 65 3.00 5.94 -18.89
CA THR A 65 2.73 7.18 -18.16
C THR A 65 1.28 7.22 -17.70
N VAL A 66 1.08 7.52 -16.42
CA VAL A 66 -0.25 7.61 -15.80
C VAL A 66 -0.87 8.96 -16.16
N THR A 67 -1.95 8.95 -16.93
CA THR A 67 -2.67 10.15 -17.36
C THR A 67 -3.84 10.52 -16.47
N GLY A 68 -4.28 9.63 -15.58
CA GLY A 68 -5.40 9.84 -14.66
C GLY A 68 -5.12 9.24 -13.30
N PHE A 69 -5.75 9.81 -12.26
CA PHE A 69 -5.59 9.39 -10.86
C PHE A 69 -6.93 9.03 -10.24
N ARG A 70 -6.92 8.27 -9.15
CA ARG A 70 -8.12 7.74 -8.49
C ARG A 70 -8.98 6.94 -9.49
N HIS A 71 -10.29 7.20 -9.54
CA HIS A 71 -11.23 6.54 -10.45
C HIS A 71 -10.96 6.82 -11.93
N ARG A 72 -10.21 7.89 -12.26
CA ARG A 72 -9.85 8.26 -13.65
C ARG A 72 -8.62 7.51 -14.17
N ALA A 73 -7.83 6.89 -13.28
CA ALA A 73 -6.71 6.06 -13.72
C ALA A 73 -7.24 4.81 -14.45
N PRO A 74 -6.58 4.35 -15.53
CA PRO A 74 -6.93 3.10 -16.19
C PRO A 74 -7.03 1.94 -15.18
N ARG A 75 -8.07 1.11 -15.30
CA ARG A 75 -8.31 0.00 -14.37
C ARG A 75 -7.08 -0.92 -14.23
N SER A 76 -6.43 -1.24 -15.36
CA SER A 76 -5.23 -2.09 -15.38
C SER A 76 -4.07 -1.52 -14.55
N LEU A 77 -3.93 -0.20 -14.47
CA LEU A 77 -2.91 0.45 -13.64
C LEU A 77 -3.32 0.51 -12.17
N ARG A 78 -4.61 0.84 -11.89
CA ARG A 78 -5.12 0.87 -10.51
C ARG A 78 -5.05 -0.49 -9.81
N THR A 79 -5.35 -1.56 -10.53
CA THR A 79 -5.32 -2.92 -9.98
C THR A 79 -3.92 -3.51 -9.90
N ALA A 80 -2.93 -2.86 -10.53
CA ALA A 80 -1.54 -3.25 -10.44
C ALA A 80 -0.85 -2.74 -9.17
N VAL A 81 -1.49 -1.87 -8.39
CA VAL A 81 -0.94 -1.33 -7.14
C VAL A 81 -1.85 -1.68 -5.97
N GLY A 82 -1.31 -2.41 -5.00
CA GLY A 82 -1.93 -2.64 -3.70
C GLY A 82 -1.42 -1.62 -2.69
N VAL A 83 -2.29 -1.21 -1.76
CA VAL A 83 -1.93 -0.21 -0.74
C VAL A 83 -2.39 -0.65 0.63
N VAL A 84 -1.48 -0.53 1.60
CA VAL A 84 -1.80 -0.69 3.02
C VAL A 84 -1.47 0.62 3.73
N PHE A 85 -2.44 1.17 4.46
CA PHE A 85 -2.30 2.45 5.17
C PHE A 85 -1.99 2.25 6.65
N GLN A 86 -1.45 3.30 7.26
CA GLN A 86 -1.14 3.36 8.68
C GLN A 86 -2.35 3.12 9.58
N GLN A 87 -3.50 3.72 9.24
CA GLN A 87 -4.72 3.67 10.05
C GLN A 87 -5.78 2.80 9.36
N PRO A 88 -5.90 1.52 9.76
CA PRO A 88 -6.83 0.61 9.11
C PRO A 88 -8.30 1.05 9.26
N ARG A 89 -8.66 1.66 10.39
CA ARG A 89 -10.04 2.15 10.62
C ARG A 89 -10.47 3.25 9.66
N LEU A 90 -9.55 4.09 9.20
CA LEU A 90 -9.84 5.14 8.21
C LEU A 90 -9.88 4.61 6.77
N SER A 91 -9.32 3.44 6.54
CA SER A 91 -9.26 2.80 5.21
C SER A 91 -10.32 1.72 5.00
N ALA A 92 -11.03 1.32 6.07
CA ALA A 92 -12.06 0.30 6.04
C ALA A 92 -13.47 0.93 6.14
N ASP A 93 -14.41 0.49 5.30
CA ASP A 93 -15.83 0.86 5.47
C ASP A 93 -16.37 0.16 6.74
N PRO A 94 -16.78 0.92 7.78
CA PRO A 94 -17.20 0.33 9.07
C PRO A 94 -18.47 -0.50 8.97
N ARG A 95 -19.21 -0.43 7.88
CA ARG A 95 -20.44 -1.18 7.64
C ARG A 95 -20.20 -2.57 7.08
N LEU A 96 -19.04 -2.80 6.44
CA LEU A 96 -18.71 -4.09 5.84
C LEU A 96 -18.20 -5.07 6.89
N ARG A 97 -18.50 -6.37 6.70
CA ARG A 97 -17.81 -7.45 7.40
C ARG A 97 -16.37 -7.59 6.84
N LEU A 98 -15.46 -8.14 7.62
CA LEU A 98 -14.07 -8.31 7.15
C LEU A 98 -14.00 -9.16 5.86
N HIS A 99 -14.83 -10.18 5.72
CA HIS A 99 -14.95 -10.92 4.45
C HIS A 99 -15.29 -10.00 3.28
N ASP A 100 -16.27 -9.12 3.45
CA ASP A 100 -16.72 -8.22 2.39
C ASP A 100 -15.72 -7.12 2.11
N LEU A 101 -15.01 -6.65 3.15
CA LEU A 101 -13.90 -5.69 3.04
C LEU A 101 -12.77 -6.27 2.17
N VAL A 102 -12.36 -7.51 2.40
CA VAL A 102 -11.33 -8.19 1.59
C VAL A 102 -11.83 -8.44 0.18
N ALA A 103 -13.09 -8.83 0.01
CA ALA A 103 -13.71 -9.14 -1.28
C ALA A 103 -13.99 -7.91 -2.16
N GLU A 104 -14.01 -6.70 -1.58
CA GLU A 104 -14.42 -5.46 -2.28
C GLU A 104 -13.71 -5.25 -3.64
N PRO A 105 -12.39 -5.38 -3.76
CA PRO A 105 -11.72 -5.17 -5.04
C PRO A 105 -12.07 -6.23 -6.09
N LEU A 106 -12.30 -7.48 -5.71
CA LEU A 106 -12.75 -8.53 -6.63
C LEU A 106 -14.15 -8.20 -7.17
N ARG A 107 -15.08 -7.79 -6.30
CA ARG A 107 -16.43 -7.40 -6.70
C ARG A 107 -16.41 -6.17 -7.62
N ALA A 108 -15.61 -5.15 -7.26
CA ALA A 108 -15.45 -3.93 -8.06
C ALA A 108 -14.83 -4.21 -9.43
N THR A 109 -14.06 -5.28 -9.55
CA THR A 109 -13.46 -5.72 -10.81
C THR A 109 -14.29 -6.76 -11.56
N GLY A 110 -15.47 -7.15 -11.07
CA GLY A 110 -16.38 -8.12 -11.72
C GLY A 110 -15.97 -9.59 -11.51
N ARG A 111 -14.94 -9.87 -10.70
CA ARG A 111 -14.41 -11.22 -10.41
C ARG A 111 -15.18 -11.91 -9.28
N ARG A 112 -16.50 -11.94 -9.38
CA ARG A 112 -17.39 -12.40 -8.28
C ARG A 112 -17.26 -13.88 -7.97
N THR A 113 -16.99 -14.72 -8.95
CA THR A 113 -16.81 -16.17 -8.77
C THR A 113 -15.54 -16.54 -8.02
N GLU A 114 -14.57 -15.65 -7.99
CA GLU A 114 -13.29 -15.84 -7.32
C GLU A 114 -13.32 -15.41 -5.84
N VAL A 115 -14.40 -14.76 -5.38
CA VAL A 115 -14.45 -14.17 -4.03
C VAL A 115 -14.22 -15.23 -2.94
N ALA A 116 -15.00 -16.32 -2.95
CA ALA A 116 -14.92 -17.31 -1.87
C ALA A 116 -13.54 -17.98 -1.77
N PRO A 117 -12.96 -18.56 -2.87
CA PRO A 117 -11.66 -19.22 -2.77
C PRO A 117 -10.53 -18.23 -2.45
N VAL A 118 -10.48 -17.05 -3.09
CA VAL A 118 -9.38 -16.09 -2.89
C VAL A 118 -9.42 -15.44 -1.51
N VAL A 119 -10.62 -15.09 -1.01
CA VAL A 119 -10.75 -14.53 0.34
C VAL A 119 -10.40 -15.55 1.40
N GLY A 120 -10.80 -16.82 1.24
CA GLY A 120 -10.43 -17.91 2.14
C GLY A 120 -8.92 -18.11 2.22
N GLU A 121 -8.25 -18.25 1.08
CA GLU A 121 -6.79 -18.38 0.98
C GLU A 121 -6.06 -17.20 1.66
N LEU A 122 -6.45 -15.97 1.34
CA LEU A 122 -5.80 -14.80 1.91
C LEU A 122 -6.08 -14.62 3.40
N ALA A 123 -7.28 -14.96 3.86
CA ALA A 123 -7.61 -14.90 5.28
C ALA A 123 -6.73 -15.86 6.09
N GLU A 124 -6.55 -17.09 5.62
CA GLU A 124 -5.64 -18.05 6.23
C GLU A 124 -4.20 -17.52 6.24
N ARG A 125 -3.74 -17.00 5.12
CA ARG A 125 -2.38 -16.46 4.95
C ARG A 125 -2.09 -15.30 5.91
N VAL A 126 -3.04 -14.39 6.14
CA VAL A 126 -2.87 -13.28 7.09
C VAL A 126 -3.26 -13.66 8.54
N GLY A 127 -3.61 -14.91 8.81
CA GLY A 127 -4.00 -15.39 10.13
C GLY A 127 -5.33 -14.83 10.64
N LEU A 128 -6.33 -14.72 9.77
CA LEU A 128 -7.71 -14.36 10.11
C LEU A 128 -8.58 -15.61 10.13
N GLY A 129 -9.02 -16.03 11.31
CA GLY A 129 -9.97 -17.14 11.46
C GLY A 129 -11.34 -16.84 10.83
N ALA A 130 -12.08 -17.87 10.49
CA ALA A 130 -13.41 -17.77 9.88
C ALA A 130 -14.41 -16.96 10.71
N ASP A 131 -14.29 -17.02 12.05
CA ASP A 131 -15.11 -16.24 12.99
C ASP A 131 -14.86 -14.74 12.85
N LEU A 132 -13.60 -14.31 12.63
CA LEU A 132 -13.23 -12.91 12.43
C LEU A 132 -13.76 -12.37 11.09
N LEU A 133 -13.82 -13.18 10.06
CA LEU A 133 -14.32 -12.77 8.75
C LEU A 133 -15.80 -12.33 8.80
N THR A 134 -16.57 -12.80 9.77
CA THR A 134 -17.98 -12.42 9.97
C THR A 134 -18.16 -11.10 10.71
N ARG A 135 -17.10 -10.61 11.38
CA ARG A 135 -17.11 -9.39 12.20
C ARG A 135 -16.93 -8.14 11.37
N ARG A 136 -17.30 -7.01 11.97
CA ARG A 136 -17.12 -5.67 11.41
C ARG A 136 -15.86 -5.01 11.97
N PRO A 137 -15.32 -3.94 11.33
CA PRO A 137 -14.12 -3.23 11.78
C PRO A 137 -14.13 -2.83 13.26
N HIS A 138 -15.26 -2.39 13.80
CA HIS A 138 -15.37 -1.98 15.22
C HIS A 138 -15.41 -3.14 16.22
N GLU A 139 -15.55 -4.38 15.76
CA GLU A 139 -15.64 -5.60 16.58
C GLU A 139 -14.29 -6.35 16.68
N VAL A 140 -13.23 -5.80 16.08
CA VAL A 140 -11.91 -6.44 16.03
C VAL A 140 -10.81 -5.47 16.48
N SER A 141 -9.64 -6.02 16.87
CA SER A 141 -8.46 -5.22 17.20
C SER A 141 -7.88 -4.53 15.96
N ASP A 142 -7.06 -3.49 16.16
CA ASP A 142 -6.39 -2.81 15.04
C ASP A 142 -5.45 -3.74 14.29
N GLY A 143 -4.74 -4.66 14.98
CA GLY A 143 -3.91 -5.67 14.34
C GLY A 143 -4.71 -6.66 13.49
N GLN A 144 -5.89 -7.11 13.95
CA GLN A 144 -6.79 -7.95 13.16
C GLN A 144 -7.34 -7.20 11.94
N LEU A 145 -7.71 -5.94 12.11
CA LEU A 145 -8.19 -5.11 11.01
C LEU A 145 -7.06 -4.82 10.00
N GLN A 146 -5.83 -4.61 10.47
CA GLN A 146 -4.67 -4.40 9.59
C GLN A 146 -4.38 -5.65 8.74
N ARG A 147 -4.52 -6.85 9.31
CA ARG A 147 -4.44 -8.11 8.57
C ARG A 147 -5.49 -8.18 7.46
N ALA A 148 -6.73 -7.78 7.73
CA ALA A 148 -7.79 -7.70 6.72
C ALA A 148 -7.48 -6.64 5.64
N CYS A 149 -6.91 -5.49 6.01
CA CYS A 149 -6.48 -4.47 5.06
C CYS A 149 -5.32 -4.95 4.17
N LEU A 150 -4.38 -5.74 4.73
CA LEU A 150 -3.32 -6.37 3.94
C LEU A 150 -3.92 -7.40 2.96
N ALA A 151 -4.80 -8.30 3.41
CA ALA A 151 -5.48 -9.26 2.53
C ALA A 151 -6.22 -8.54 1.39
N ARG A 152 -6.95 -7.45 1.70
CA ARG A 152 -7.61 -6.61 0.68
C ARG A 152 -6.63 -6.03 -0.33
N ALA A 153 -5.45 -5.59 0.11
CA ALA A 153 -4.43 -5.04 -0.78
C ALA A 153 -3.86 -6.10 -1.74
N LEU A 154 -3.76 -7.36 -1.28
CA LEU A 154 -3.20 -8.47 -2.05
C LEU A 154 -4.21 -9.18 -2.97
N VAL A 155 -5.51 -9.00 -2.74
CA VAL A 155 -6.60 -9.79 -3.36
C VAL A 155 -6.62 -9.76 -4.90
N LEU A 156 -6.14 -8.68 -5.52
CA LEU A 156 -6.02 -8.55 -6.97
C LEU A 156 -4.64 -8.95 -7.52
N ARG A 157 -3.78 -9.49 -6.66
CA ARG A 157 -2.39 -9.87 -6.99
C ARG A 157 -1.62 -8.70 -7.62
N PRO A 158 -1.46 -7.57 -6.89
CA PRO A 158 -0.81 -6.38 -7.42
C PRO A 158 0.68 -6.65 -7.72
N ARG A 159 1.21 -5.99 -8.75
CA ARG A 159 2.64 -6.02 -9.07
C ARG A 159 3.46 -5.03 -8.26
N TRP A 160 2.81 -4.08 -7.63
CA TRP A 160 3.41 -3.04 -6.80
C TRP A 160 2.65 -2.98 -5.48
N LEU A 161 3.38 -3.00 -4.38
CA LEU A 161 2.80 -2.86 -3.06
C LEU A 161 3.35 -1.58 -2.41
N VAL A 162 2.46 -0.75 -1.90
CA VAL A 162 2.80 0.45 -1.14
C VAL A 162 2.30 0.27 0.29
N CYS A 163 3.23 0.22 1.24
CA CYS A 163 2.95 0.10 2.66
C CYS A 163 3.29 1.43 3.36
N ASP A 164 2.27 2.22 3.68
CA ASP A 164 2.42 3.53 4.32
C ASP A 164 2.28 3.38 5.84
N GLU A 165 3.41 3.27 6.55
CA GLU A 165 3.52 3.10 8.01
C GLU A 165 2.62 1.99 8.57
N MET A 166 2.43 0.90 7.83
CA MET A 166 1.44 -0.14 8.15
C MET A 166 1.66 -0.88 9.48
N THR A 167 2.83 -0.69 10.10
CA THR A 167 3.24 -1.36 11.35
C THR A 167 3.32 -0.43 12.55
N ALA A 168 3.14 0.89 12.35
CA ALA A 168 3.44 1.91 13.36
C ALA A 168 2.61 1.80 14.67
N MET A 169 1.44 1.14 14.62
CA MET A 169 0.52 1.02 15.78
C MET A 169 0.38 -0.42 16.26
N LEU A 170 1.30 -1.30 15.86
CA LEU A 170 1.22 -2.73 16.12
C LEU A 170 2.32 -3.18 17.08
N ASP A 171 2.04 -4.25 17.82
CA ASP A 171 3.04 -4.94 18.59
C ASP A 171 4.06 -5.65 17.68
N ALA A 172 5.23 -6.01 18.26
CA ALA A 172 6.32 -6.60 17.49
C ALA A 172 5.95 -7.94 16.84
N SER A 173 5.09 -8.74 17.47
CA SER A 173 4.68 -10.04 16.94
C SER A 173 3.75 -9.88 15.73
N THR A 174 2.79 -8.99 15.82
CA THR A 174 1.90 -8.64 14.71
C THR A 174 2.66 -8.00 13.57
N THR A 175 3.60 -7.10 13.86
CA THR A 175 4.50 -6.50 12.88
C THR A 175 5.28 -7.57 12.11
N ALA A 176 5.94 -8.50 12.82
CA ALA A 176 6.71 -9.58 12.21
C ALA A 176 5.83 -10.46 11.30
N ALA A 177 4.63 -10.82 11.77
CA ALA A 177 3.69 -11.63 10.98
C ALA A 177 3.26 -10.93 9.68
N LEU A 178 2.96 -9.63 9.71
CA LEU A 178 2.58 -8.87 8.51
C LEU A 178 3.74 -8.73 7.54
N VAL A 179 4.95 -8.47 8.04
CA VAL A 179 6.17 -8.39 7.20
C VAL A 179 6.40 -9.74 6.52
N THR A 180 6.29 -10.85 7.25
CA THR A 180 6.44 -12.21 6.68
C THR A 180 5.45 -12.44 5.53
N VAL A 181 4.17 -12.11 5.71
CA VAL A 181 3.16 -12.26 4.65
C VAL A 181 3.50 -11.44 3.41
N VAL A 182 4.00 -10.20 3.59
CA VAL A 182 4.42 -9.36 2.45
C VAL A 182 5.61 -9.96 1.73
N GLU A 183 6.61 -10.46 2.46
CA GLU A 183 7.81 -11.06 1.86
C GLU A 183 7.51 -12.37 1.12
N GLU A 184 6.67 -13.23 1.68
CA GLU A 184 6.19 -14.44 1.00
C GLU A 184 5.46 -14.08 -0.29
N TYR A 185 4.56 -13.07 -0.24
CA TYR A 185 3.85 -12.60 -1.41
C TYR A 185 4.82 -12.06 -2.48
N ARG A 186 5.83 -11.28 -2.08
CA ARG A 186 6.87 -10.77 -3.00
C ARG A 186 7.68 -11.88 -3.63
N ALA A 187 8.10 -12.85 -2.83
CA ALA A 187 8.87 -14.01 -3.32
C ALA A 187 8.09 -14.82 -4.38
N GLU A 188 6.77 -14.97 -4.19
CA GLU A 188 5.91 -15.71 -5.13
C GLU A 188 5.56 -14.91 -6.39
N SER A 189 5.31 -13.61 -6.25
CA SER A 189 4.75 -12.77 -7.33
C SER A 189 5.78 -11.93 -8.09
N GLY A 190 6.97 -11.74 -7.52
CA GLY A 190 7.94 -10.77 -8.03
C GLY A 190 7.49 -9.31 -7.86
N ALA A 191 6.58 -9.04 -6.93
CA ALA A 191 6.08 -7.68 -6.71
C ALA A 191 7.15 -6.75 -6.13
N GLY A 192 7.19 -5.51 -6.61
CA GLY A 192 7.99 -4.45 -6.01
C GLY A 192 7.30 -3.86 -4.77
N LEU A 193 8.07 -3.50 -3.75
CA LEU A 193 7.59 -2.94 -2.48
C LEU A 193 8.15 -1.54 -2.23
N LEU A 194 7.28 -0.58 -2.00
CA LEU A 194 7.61 0.70 -1.36
C LEU A 194 7.09 0.67 0.08
N ALA A 195 8.00 0.53 1.05
CA ALA A 195 7.68 0.61 2.46
C ALA A 195 8.04 2.01 3.00
N VAL A 196 7.06 2.72 3.50
CA VAL A 196 7.25 4.05 4.11
C VAL A 196 7.20 3.90 5.62
N GLY A 197 8.13 4.51 6.33
CA GLY A 197 8.17 4.43 7.78
C GLY A 197 9.13 5.43 8.42
N HIS A 198 9.17 5.37 9.74
CA HIS A 198 10.08 6.17 10.56
C HIS A 198 11.03 5.30 11.42
N ASP A 199 10.88 3.97 11.37
CA ASP A 199 11.78 3.03 12.05
C ASP A 199 12.89 2.57 11.10
N PRO A 200 14.14 3.08 11.25
CA PRO A 200 15.24 2.72 10.37
C PRO A 200 15.69 1.27 10.53
N VAL A 201 15.55 0.71 11.74
CA VAL A 201 15.96 -0.67 12.02
C VAL A 201 15.02 -1.65 11.33
N LEU A 202 13.71 -1.41 11.42
CA LEU A 202 12.72 -2.22 10.74
C LEU A 202 12.92 -2.15 9.21
N LEU A 203 13.01 -0.95 8.63
CA LEU A 203 13.12 -0.79 7.18
C LEU A 203 14.44 -1.35 6.63
N ALA A 204 15.55 -1.21 7.35
CA ALA A 204 16.84 -1.79 6.95
C ALA A 204 16.84 -3.33 6.97
N ARG A 205 15.99 -3.95 7.81
CA ARG A 205 15.84 -5.42 7.85
C ARG A 205 14.81 -5.93 6.85
N TRP A 206 13.85 -5.10 6.50
CA TRP A 206 12.75 -5.48 5.65
C TRP A 206 13.00 -5.24 4.17
N CYS A 207 13.72 -4.15 3.83
CA CYS A 207 13.89 -3.72 2.44
C CYS A 207 15.31 -3.97 1.94
N ASP A 208 15.44 -4.24 0.63
CA ASP A 208 16.73 -4.43 -0.05
C ASP A 208 17.61 -3.17 0.04
N ARG A 209 16.98 -2.00 0.04
CA ARG A 209 17.64 -0.71 0.29
C ARG A 209 16.70 0.25 1.01
N THR A 210 17.28 1.22 1.68
CA THR A 210 16.58 2.38 2.25
C THR A 210 17.05 3.65 1.60
N ALA A 211 16.18 4.65 1.51
CA ALA A 211 16.48 6.01 1.09
C ALA A 211 15.92 6.99 2.13
N HIS A 212 16.64 8.04 2.43
CA HIS A 212 16.14 9.12 3.24
C HIS A 212 15.34 10.11 2.39
N TRP A 213 14.37 10.79 3.03
CA TRP A 213 13.52 11.77 2.35
C TRP A 213 14.33 12.81 1.57
N ASP A 214 15.40 13.34 2.18
CA ASP A 214 16.23 14.39 1.60
C ASP A 214 17.04 13.93 0.36
N GLU A 215 17.18 12.61 0.19
CA GLU A 215 17.83 12.04 -1.01
C GLU A 215 16.90 12.00 -2.23
N ILE A 216 15.58 12.02 -2.00
CA ILE A 216 14.57 11.87 -3.06
C ILE A 216 13.88 13.17 -3.45
N VAL A 217 13.93 14.20 -2.59
CA VAL A 217 13.41 15.54 -2.88
C VAL A 217 14.51 16.48 -3.32
N LYS A 218 14.16 17.50 -4.09
CA LYS A 218 15.05 18.62 -4.42
C LYS A 218 14.62 19.83 -3.58
N ASP A 219 15.60 20.51 -3.02
CA ASP A 219 15.42 21.81 -2.39
C ASP A 219 14.85 22.87 -3.37
#